data_4a953d7c18fdbbffb6917ec37e8940e0
#
_entry.id   4a953d7c18fdbbffb6917ec37e8940e0
#
_cell.length_a   1.000
_cell.length_b   1.000
_cell.length_c   1.000
_cell.angle_alpha   90.00
_cell.angle_beta   90.00
_cell.angle_gamma   90.00
#
_symmetry.space_group_name_H-M   'P 1'
#
loop_
_entity.id
_entity.type
_entity.pdbx_description
1 polymer ?
#
loop_
_entity_poly.entity_id
_entity_poly.type
_entity_poly.pdbx_seq_one_letter_code
_entity_poly.pdbx_strand_id
1 'polypeptide(L)'
;MNWNSRKTSAVKKAAILILSVVFFFASSTAISAQKKFAKTYPASKNVRLQLTNRTGTVTVEGWDKSEISVAAYMEAPAANMEPQSLSGTIVINLVKDNQGRNEVGNVNFLIKVPYSSSVDIETRMGNLNVSNVRGGLVRAHISSEGDITLTNIAAENVAAENLIGDIFFDGTISESGNYRFTSTRGNINLRIPFDSSFKLIATAPSTRNISLGDFGSAGMRFVSDGRRVVGQAGDGSATIAVTNQRGSISFIRR
;
A
#
# COMPACT_ATOMS: atom_id res chain seq x y z
N MET A 1 5.46 81.25 -16.24
CA MET A 1 4.95 80.17 -17.13
C MET A 1 5.68 78.89 -16.79
N ASN A 2 5.03 77.92 -16.04
CA ASN A 2 5.68 76.84 -15.31
C ASN A 2 5.94 75.59 -16.19
N TRP A 3 7.15 75.45 -16.70
CA TRP A 3 7.56 74.27 -17.48
C TRP A 3 8.21 73.15 -16.66
N ASN A 4 8.54 73.39 -15.41
CA ASN A 4 9.21 72.41 -14.54
C ASN A 4 8.30 71.45 -13.79
N SER A 5 6.96 71.65 -13.73
CA SER A 5 6.06 70.80 -12.97
C SER A 5 5.62 69.51 -13.69
N ARG A 6 5.77 69.48 -15.05
CA ARG A 6 5.37 68.29 -15.85
C ARG A 6 6.41 67.17 -15.90
N LYS A 7 7.70 67.49 -15.74
CA LYS A 7 8.77 66.48 -15.79
C LYS A 7 8.87 65.67 -14.50
N THR A 8 8.60 66.27 -13.36
CA THR A 8 8.64 65.58 -12.07
C THR A 8 7.50 64.56 -11.85
N SER A 9 6.33 64.79 -12.48
CA SER A 9 5.19 63.89 -12.45
C SER A 9 5.40 62.60 -13.28
N ALA A 10 6.06 62.74 -14.43
CA ALA A 10 6.35 61.61 -15.34
C ALA A 10 7.41 60.66 -14.74
N VAL A 11 8.43 61.20 -14.10
CA VAL A 11 9.49 60.41 -13.47
C VAL A 11 8.96 59.64 -12.23
N LYS A 12 8.08 60.28 -11.43
CA LYS A 12 7.44 59.59 -10.27
C LYS A 12 6.50 58.46 -10.71
N LYS A 13 5.76 58.63 -11.81
CA LYS A 13 4.87 57.60 -12.37
C LYS A 13 5.68 56.43 -12.97
N ALA A 14 6.83 56.69 -13.62
CA ALA A 14 7.70 55.67 -14.14
C ALA A 14 8.38 54.87 -13.02
N ALA A 15 8.83 55.53 -11.93
CA ALA A 15 9.45 54.88 -10.78
C ALA A 15 8.42 53.98 -10.00
N ILE A 16 7.17 54.36 -9.90
CA ILE A 16 6.10 53.56 -9.28
C ILE A 16 5.77 52.33 -10.14
N LEU A 17 5.78 52.48 -11.46
CA LEU A 17 5.51 51.37 -12.37
C LEU A 17 6.64 50.30 -12.39
N ILE A 18 7.87 50.73 -12.27
CA ILE A 18 9.05 49.83 -12.18
C ILE A 18 9.04 49.08 -10.82
N LEU A 19 8.67 49.76 -9.73
CA LEU A 19 8.61 49.12 -8.41
C LEU A 19 7.49 48.11 -8.31
N SER A 20 6.34 48.32 -9.00
CA SER A 20 5.24 47.33 -9.03
C SER A 20 5.54 46.10 -9.87
N VAL A 21 6.34 46.23 -10.94
CA VAL A 21 6.79 45.09 -11.77
C VAL A 21 7.81 44.22 -11.07
N VAL A 22 8.71 44.83 -10.26
CA VAL A 22 9.72 44.07 -9.48
C VAL A 22 9.04 43.26 -8.34
N PHE A 23 7.93 43.76 -7.77
CA PHE A 23 7.21 43.03 -6.71
C PHE A 23 6.39 41.84 -7.23
N PHE A 24 6.07 41.78 -8.51
CA PHE A 24 5.30 40.70 -9.13
C PHE A 24 6.17 39.47 -9.51
N PHE A 25 7.51 39.61 -9.56
CA PHE A 25 8.43 38.52 -9.88
C PHE A 25 9.00 37.79 -8.64
N ALA A 26 8.65 38.21 -7.43
CA ALA A 26 9.14 37.60 -6.19
C ALA A 26 8.25 36.48 -5.63
N SER A 27 7.19 36.08 -6.36
CA SER A 27 6.44 34.87 -6.05
C SER A 27 7.16 33.66 -6.65
N SER A 28 8.39 33.40 -6.20
CA SER A 28 8.99 32.11 -6.41
C SER A 28 8.19 31.10 -5.59
N THR A 29 7.25 30.43 -6.24
CA THR A 29 6.70 29.19 -5.73
C THR A 29 7.89 28.29 -5.45
N ALA A 30 8.17 28.04 -4.16
CA ALA A 30 9.12 27.02 -3.75
C ALA A 30 8.61 25.71 -4.33
N ILE A 31 9.07 25.32 -5.51
CA ILE A 31 8.89 23.97 -6.05
C ILE A 31 9.61 23.09 -5.06
N SER A 32 8.87 22.43 -4.18
CA SER A 32 9.41 21.41 -3.29
C SER A 32 10.10 20.38 -4.18
N ALA A 33 11.42 20.37 -4.20
CA ALA A 33 12.19 19.49 -5.05
C ALA A 33 11.97 18.04 -4.59
N GLN A 34 11.12 17.33 -5.31
CA GLN A 34 10.87 15.90 -5.08
C GLN A 34 12.13 15.13 -5.48
N LYS A 35 12.76 14.45 -4.53
CA LYS A 35 13.91 13.58 -4.82
C LYS A 35 13.40 12.27 -5.41
N LYS A 36 14.00 11.83 -6.51
CA LYS A 36 13.68 10.56 -7.17
C LYS A 36 14.82 9.56 -7.00
N PHE A 37 14.46 8.32 -6.80
CA PHE A 37 15.36 7.18 -6.85
C PHE A 37 14.84 6.19 -7.88
N ALA A 38 15.72 5.61 -8.68
CA ALA A 38 15.39 4.55 -9.61
C ALA A 38 16.57 3.59 -9.74
N LYS A 39 16.34 2.29 -9.53
CA LYS A 39 17.37 1.27 -9.68
C LYS A 39 16.74 -0.07 -10.03
N THR A 40 17.42 -0.83 -10.88
CA THR A 40 17.05 -2.19 -11.26
C THR A 40 18.09 -3.17 -10.71
N TYR A 41 17.61 -4.30 -10.21
CA TYR A 41 18.41 -5.38 -9.66
C TYR A 41 18.12 -6.66 -10.44
N PRO A 42 19.15 -7.38 -10.95
CA PRO A 42 18.95 -8.72 -11.47
C PRO A 42 18.31 -9.62 -10.40
N ALA A 43 17.35 -10.42 -10.78
CA ALA A 43 16.61 -11.26 -9.86
C ALA A 43 16.41 -12.66 -10.42
N SER A 44 16.50 -13.67 -9.55
CA SER A 44 16.03 -15.02 -9.86
C SER A 44 14.50 -15.07 -9.85
N LYS A 45 13.94 -16.17 -10.36
CA LYS A 45 12.48 -16.34 -10.38
C LYS A 45 11.82 -16.24 -9.00
N ASN A 46 12.50 -16.68 -7.93
CA ASN A 46 11.93 -16.75 -6.57
C ASN A 46 12.59 -15.72 -5.63
N VAL A 47 12.82 -14.50 -6.13
CA VAL A 47 13.38 -13.43 -5.32
C VAL A 47 12.40 -12.98 -4.23
N ARG A 48 12.93 -12.55 -3.10
CA ARG A 48 12.14 -11.93 -2.03
C ARG A 48 12.34 -10.41 -2.00
N LEU A 49 11.25 -9.68 -1.98
CA LEU A 49 11.23 -8.24 -1.67
C LEU A 49 10.84 -8.07 -0.20
N GLN A 50 11.69 -7.42 0.58
CA GLN A 50 11.38 -6.93 1.94
C GLN A 50 11.45 -5.41 1.95
N LEU A 51 10.34 -4.75 2.30
CA LEU A 51 10.27 -3.30 2.35
C LEU A 51 9.65 -2.85 3.66
N THR A 52 10.38 -2.00 4.40
CA THR A 52 9.86 -1.29 5.56
C THR A 52 9.84 0.20 5.25
N ASN A 53 8.63 0.77 5.12
CA ASN A 53 8.39 2.19 4.90
C ASN A 53 7.93 2.88 6.18
N ARG A 54 7.99 4.22 6.23
CA ARG A 54 7.41 5.03 7.31
C ARG A 54 6.04 5.54 6.90
N THR A 55 6.01 6.32 5.82
CA THR A 55 4.79 6.97 5.31
C THR A 55 4.82 7.07 3.79
N GLY A 56 3.64 7.02 3.17
CA GLY A 56 3.47 7.09 1.72
C GLY A 56 2.92 5.79 1.13
N THR A 57 2.60 5.83 -0.14
CA THR A 57 2.01 4.70 -0.86
C THR A 57 3.10 3.75 -1.36
N VAL A 58 2.87 2.45 -1.19
CA VAL A 58 3.72 1.41 -1.77
C VAL A 58 2.90 0.62 -2.79
N THR A 59 3.35 0.64 -4.04
CA THR A 59 2.77 -0.16 -5.13
C THR A 59 3.79 -1.20 -5.60
N VAL A 60 3.41 -2.47 -5.55
CA VAL A 60 4.20 -3.59 -6.07
C VAL A 60 3.40 -4.31 -7.15
N GLU A 61 4.00 -4.47 -8.31
CA GLU A 61 3.41 -5.15 -9.45
C GLU A 61 4.30 -6.32 -9.91
N GLY A 62 3.71 -7.49 -10.03
CA GLY A 62 4.35 -8.63 -10.66
C GLY A 62 4.48 -8.41 -12.17
N TRP A 63 5.62 -8.85 -12.76
CA TRP A 63 5.88 -8.82 -14.21
C TRP A 63 6.64 -10.06 -14.67
N ASP A 64 6.84 -10.17 -15.98
CA ASP A 64 7.47 -11.33 -16.63
C ASP A 64 9.00 -11.27 -16.72
N LYS A 65 9.63 -10.17 -16.20
CA LYS A 65 11.09 -10.00 -16.29
C LYS A 65 11.82 -10.62 -15.10
N SER A 66 13.04 -11.11 -15.34
CA SER A 66 13.95 -11.60 -14.30
C SER A 66 14.76 -10.48 -13.65
N GLU A 67 14.08 -9.45 -13.19
CA GLU A 67 14.66 -8.29 -12.50
C GLU A 67 13.65 -7.65 -11.54
N ILE A 68 14.14 -6.96 -10.52
CA ILE A 68 13.33 -6.07 -9.68
C ILE A 68 13.64 -4.63 -10.09
N SER A 69 12.63 -3.87 -10.47
CA SER A 69 12.72 -2.43 -10.69
C SER A 69 12.15 -1.68 -9.49
N VAL A 70 12.96 -0.82 -8.89
CA VAL A 70 12.58 0.01 -7.74
C VAL A 70 12.59 1.47 -8.16
N ALA A 71 11.45 2.13 -8.13
CA ALA A 71 11.32 3.57 -8.23
C ALA A 71 10.74 4.13 -6.93
N ALA A 72 11.29 5.22 -6.42
CA ALA A 72 10.79 5.91 -5.24
C ALA A 72 10.77 7.42 -5.46
N TYR A 73 9.69 8.06 -5.01
CA TYR A 73 9.47 9.50 -5.05
C TYR A 73 9.39 10.00 -3.61
N MET A 74 10.33 10.85 -3.23
CA MET A 74 10.52 11.31 -1.86
C MET A 74 10.14 12.78 -1.74
N GLU A 75 9.20 13.07 -0.87
CA GLU A 75 8.84 14.44 -0.50
C GLU A 75 9.89 15.02 0.46
N ALA A 76 9.95 16.35 0.53
CA ALA A 76 10.85 17.02 1.47
C ALA A 76 10.31 16.91 2.93
N PRO A 77 11.18 16.72 3.93
CA PRO A 77 12.61 16.41 3.88
C PRO A 77 12.89 15.00 3.33
N ALA A 78 13.66 14.91 2.25
CA ALA A 78 13.85 13.65 1.54
C ALA A 78 14.50 12.57 2.42
N ALA A 79 13.98 11.36 2.35
CA ALA A 79 14.51 10.20 3.05
C ALA A 79 15.91 9.81 2.55
N ASN A 80 16.73 9.22 3.41
CA ASN A 80 17.84 8.39 3.01
C ASN A 80 17.29 7.01 2.62
N MET A 81 17.85 6.41 1.59
CA MET A 81 17.43 5.08 1.13
C MET A 81 18.62 4.32 0.57
N GLU A 82 18.94 3.19 1.18
CA GLU A 82 20.08 2.33 0.86
C GLU A 82 19.62 0.87 0.64
N PRO A 83 18.99 0.56 -0.51
CA PRO A 83 18.55 -0.79 -0.79
C PRO A 83 19.71 -1.77 -0.84
N GLN A 84 19.56 -2.89 -0.16
CA GLN A 84 20.55 -3.96 -0.09
C GLN A 84 20.07 -5.17 -0.90
N SER A 85 21.00 -5.80 -1.62
CA SER A 85 20.75 -7.06 -2.34
C SER A 85 21.55 -8.17 -1.66
N LEU A 86 20.86 -9.09 -0.99
CA LEU A 86 21.43 -10.12 -0.17
C LEU A 86 20.87 -11.50 -0.57
N SER A 87 21.67 -12.35 -1.18
CA SER A 87 21.33 -13.77 -1.43
C SER A 87 19.90 -14.01 -1.94
N GLY A 88 19.48 -13.30 -3.00
CA GLY A 88 18.14 -13.46 -3.57
C GLY A 88 17.04 -12.68 -2.83
N THR A 89 17.42 -11.78 -1.90
CA THR A 89 16.49 -10.88 -1.22
C THR A 89 16.89 -9.42 -1.50
N ILE A 90 15.93 -8.60 -1.90
CA ILE A 90 16.08 -7.14 -1.92
C ILE A 90 15.45 -6.58 -0.66
N VAL A 91 16.28 -5.91 0.15
CA VAL A 91 15.87 -5.29 1.43
C VAL A 91 15.91 -3.78 1.30
N ILE A 92 14.78 -3.13 1.58
CA ILE A 92 14.64 -1.67 1.66
C ILE A 92 14.10 -1.35 3.05
N ASN A 93 14.84 -0.59 3.86
CA ASN A 93 14.42 -0.29 5.23
C ASN A 93 14.58 1.19 5.55
N LEU A 94 13.54 1.99 5.24
CA LEU A 94 13.55 3.42 5.48
C LEU A 94 13.53 3.79 6.98
N VAL A 95 13.08 2.91 7.85
CA VAL A 95 13.12 3.15 9.29
C VAL A 95 14.56 3.13 9.77
N LYS A 96 15.34 2.11 9.37
CA LYS A 96 16.76 1.97 9.68
C LYS A 96 17.59 3.08 9.04
N ASP A 97 17.38 3.33 7.73
CA ASP A 97 18.19 4.30 6.96
C ASP A 97 17.99 5.75 7.42
N ASN A 98 16.89 6.02 8.17
CA ASN A 98 16.56 7.34 8.69
C ASN A 98 16.51 7.37 10.23
N GLN A 99 17.23 6.48 10.88
CA GLN A 99 17.32 6.47 12.33
C GLN A 99 17.94 7.78 12.85
N GLY A 100 17.36 8.35 13.90
CA GLY A 100 17.80 9.63 14.47
C GLY A 100 17.33 10.89 13.74
N ARG A 101 16.59 10.76 12.62
CA ARG A 101 15.97 11.90 11.94
C ARG A 101 14.57 12.14 12.50
N ASN A 102 14.30 13.37 12.96
CA ASN A 102 12.99 13.75 13.53
C ASN A 102 11.91 13.79 12.45
N GLU A 103 12.26 14.31 11.27
CA GLU A 103 11.32 14.48 10.15
C GLU A 103 11.86 13.84 8.87
N VAL A 104 10.97 13.12 8.20
CA VAL A 104 11.18 12.52 6.89
C VAL A 104 9.86 12.61 6.14
N GLY A 105 9.88 13.17 4.94
CA GLY A 105 8.71 13.27 4.07
C GLY A 105 8.19 11.92 3.60
N ASN A 106 7.04 11.91 2.96
CA ASN A 106 6.47 10.69 2.39
C ASN A 106 7.37 10.10 1.32
N VAL A 107 7.40 8.78 1.26
CA VAL A 107 8.09 8.04 0.22
C VAL A 107 7.10 7.14 -0.50
N ASN A 108 6.84 7.47 -1.75
CA ASN A 108 5.94 6.70 -2.61
C ASN A 108 6.75 5.76 -3.49
N PHE A 109 6.49 4.47 -3.38
CA PHE A 109 7.17 3.42 -4.13
C PHE A 109 6.35 2.90 -5.31
N LEU A 110 7.04 2.69 -6.43
CA LEU A 110 6.56 1.87 -7.54
C LEU A 110 7.62 0.79 -7.79
N ILE A 111 7.30 -0.44 -7.44
CA ILE A 111 8.22 -1.57 -7.52
C ILE A 111 7.64 -2.62 -8.46
N LYS A 112 8.47 -3.13 -9.36
CA LYS A 112 8.11 -4.28 -10.20
C LYS A 112 8.97 -5.47 -9.83
N VAL A 113 8.34 -6.63 -9.66
CA VAL A 113 8.99 -7.89 -9.25
C VAL A 113 8.62 -9.03 -10.19
N PRO A 114 9.45 -10.04 -10.39
CA PRO A 114 9.02 -11.26 -11.12
C PRO A 114 7.73 -11.85 -10.54
N TYR A 115 6.84 -12.39 -11.36
CA TYR A 115 5.55 -12.95 -10.88
C TYR A 115 5.69 -13.94 -9.72
N SER A 116 6.74 -14.75 -9.70
CA SER A 116 6.99 -15.77 -8.67
C SER A 116 7.72 -15.25 -7.41
N SER A 117 7.83 -13.94 -7.26
CA SER A 117 8.47 -13.31 -6.10
C SER A 117 7.64 -13.46 -4.83
N SER A 118 8.33 -13.58 -3.70
CA SER A 118 7.74 -13.36 -2.38
C SER A 118 7.83 -11.89 -2.00
N VAL A 119 6.74 -11.32 -1.49
CA VAL A 119 6.62 -9.90 -1.16
C VAL A 119 6.25 -9.74 0.31
N ASP A 120 7.07 -8.97 1.04
CA ASP A 120 6.90 -8.70 2.46
C ASP A 120 7.04 -7.19 2.69
N ILE A 121 5.90 -6.50 2.90
CA ILE A 121 5.84 -5.05 2.99
C ILE A 121 5.25 -4.65 4.34
N GLU A 122 5.94 -3.74 4.99
CA GLU A 122 5.48 -3.08 6.19
C GLU A 122 5.54 -1.56 6.01
N THR A 123 4.48 -0.85 6.37
CA THR A 123 4.46 0.61 6.46
C THR A 123 3.73 1.04 7.72
N ARG A 124 4.10 2.20 8.24
CA ARG A 124 3.36 2.75 9.37
C ARG A 124 2.05 3.40 8.90
N MET A 125 2.08 4.18 7.80
CA MET A 125 0.93 4.91 7.30
C MET A 125 0.99 5.03 5.77
N GLY A 126 -0.19 4.99 5.13
CA GLY A 126 -0.34 5.06 3.67
C GLY A 126 -0.79 3.74 3.06
N ASN A 127 -1.12 3.75 1.79
CA ASN A 127 -1.74 2.61 1.13
C ASN A 127 -0.72 1.59 0.61
N LEU A 128 -1.07 0.30 0.71
CA LEU A 128 -0.31 -0.81 0.13
C LEU A 128 -1.10 -1.44 -1.02
N ASN A 129 -0.53 -1.42 -2.21
CA ASN A 129 -1.11 -2.03 -3.39
C ASN A 129 -0.17 -3.10 -3.92
N VAL A 130 -0.61 -4.36 -3.95
CA VAL A 130 0.16 -5.48 -4.51
C VAL A 130 -0.67 -6.16 -5.59
N SER A 131 -0.10 -6.33 -6.77
CA SER A 131 -0.81 -6.95 -7.88
C SER A 131 0.04 -7.96 -8.64
N ASN A 132 -0.63 -8.98 -9.21
CA ASN A 132 -0.03 -9.98 -10.11
C ASN A 132 1.12 -10.80 -9.47
N VAL A 133 1.10 -11.05 -8.18
CA VAL A 133 2.12 -11.83 -7.47
C VAL A 133 1.64 -13.27 -7.26
N ARG A 134 2.52 -14.24 -7.59
CA ARG A 134 2.23 -15.69 -7.57
C ARG A 134 3.29 -16.49 -6.79
N GLY A 135 4.06 -15.84 -5.93
CA GLY A 135 5.12 -16.47 -5.14
C GLY A 135 4.59 -17.15 -3.86
N GLY A 136 5.50 -17.68 -3.05
CA GLY A 136 5.11 -18.40 -1.83
C GLY A 136 4.52 -17.51 -0.72
N LEU A 137 4.78 -16.19 -0.74
CA LEU A 137 4.35 -15.27 0.32
C LEU A 137 3.95 -13.90 -0.24
N VAL A 138 2.80 -13.40 0.20
CA VAL A 138 2.44 -11.98 0.15
C VAL A 138 2.04 -11.53 1.55
N ARG A 139 2.88 -10.69 2.18
CA ARG A 139 2.57 -10.07 3.47
C ARG A 139 2.50 -8.55 3.29
N ALA A 140 1.40 -7.96 3.72
CA ALA A 140 1.15 -6.53 3.71
C ALA A 140 0.68 -6.10 5.11
N HIS A 141 1.46 -5.24 5.77
CA HIS A 141 1.19 -4.77 7.12
C HIS A 141 1.21 -3.24 7.19
N ILE A 142 0.12 -2.65 7.72
CA ILE A 142 0.02 -1.23 8.02
C ILE A 142 -0.21 -1.07 9.53
N SER A 143 0.78 -0.53 10.24
CA SER A 143 0.71 -0.44 11.70
C SER A 143 -0.15 0.72 12.22
N SER A 144 -0.62 1.63 11.36
CA SER A 144 -1.51 2.74 11.74
C SER A 144 -2.68 2.86 10.77
N GLU A 145 -2.62 3.71 9.76
CA GLU A 145 -3.73 4.05 8.88
C GLU A 145 -3.37 3.89 7.41
N GLY A 146 -4.27 3.27 6.64
CA GLY A 146 -4.18 3.08 5.20
C GLY A 146 -4.89 1.81 4.75
N ASP A 147 -5.16 1.76 3.45
CA ASP A 147 -5.84 0.64 2.82
C ASP A 147 -4.83 -0.37 2.24
N ILE A 148 -5.21 -1.64 2.29
CA ILE A 148 -4.46 -2.74 1.66
C ILE A 148 -5.27 -3.27 0.50
N THR A 149 -4.71 -3.20 -0.71
CA THR A 149 -5.32 -3.75 -1.92
C THR A 149 -4.41 -4.81 -2.52
N LEU A 150 -4.87 -6.05 -2.49
CA LEU A 150 -4.19 -7.22 -3.05
C LEU A 150 -5.01 -7.72 -4.25
N THR A 151 -4.48 -7.59 -5.48
CA THR A 151 -5.24 -7.89 -6.70
C THR A 151 -4.53 -8.93 -7.56
N ASN A 152 -5.27 -9.92 -8.05
CA ASN A 152 -4.75 -11.02 -8.87
C ASN A 152 -3.58 -11.75 -8.17
N ILE A 153 -3.81 -12.10 -6.92
CA ILE A 153 -2.84 -12.83 -6.09
C ILE A 153 -3.06 -14.33 -6.21
N ALA A 154 -1.98 -15.07 -6.39
CA ALA A 154 -1.98 -16.54 -6.42
C ALA A 154 -0.84 -17.10 -5.55
N ALA A 155 -0.65 -16.54 -4.37
CA ALA A 155 0.35 -16.94 -3.40
C ALA A 155 -0.21 -18.02 -2.45
N GLU A 156 0.67 -18.92 -1.96
CA GLU A 156 0.30 -19.94 -0.99
C GLU A 156 0.03 -19.35 0.40
N ASN A 157 0.79 -18.33 0.78
CA ASN A 157 0.64 -17.66 2.07
C ASN A 157 0.33 -16.19 1.86
N VAL A 158 -0.82 -15.74 2.36
CA VAL A 158 -1.22 -14.33 2.28
C VAL A 158 -1.55 -13.83 3.67
N ALA A 159 -0.94 -12.74 4.07
CA ALA A 159 -1.26 -12.04 5.31
C ALA A 159 -1.43 -10.55 5.05
N ALA A 160 -2.62 -10.01 5.35
CA ALA A 160 -2.90 -8.59 5.29
C ALA A 160 -3.41 -8.10 6.64
N GLU A 161 -2.76 -7.08 7.18
CA GLU A 161 -3.09 -6.54 8.49
C GLU A 161 -3.01 -5.02 8.50
N ASN A 162 -4.06 -4.36 8.99
CA ASN A 162 -4.05 -2.93 9.26
C ASN A 162 -4.75 -2.58 10.58
N LEU A 163 -4.47 -1.39 11.11
CA LEU A 163 -5.18 -0.87 12.28
C LEU A 163 -6.45 -0.11 11.83
N ILE A 164 -6.31 0.80 10.86
CA ILE A 164 -7.41 1.61 10.32
C ILE A 164 -7.31 1.61 8.79
N GLY A 165 -8.40 1.27 8.13
CA GLY A 165 -8.53 1.23 6.67
C GLY A 165 -9.15 -0.07 6.19
N ASP A 166 -9.43 -0.15 4.92
CA ASP A 166 -10.05 -1.31 4.30
C ASP A 166 -9.00 -2.31 3.80
N ILE A 167 -9.35 -3.59 3.79
CA ILE A 167 -8.56 -4.65 3.17
C ILE A 167 -9.39 -5.23 2.02
N PHE A 168 -8.85 -5.16 0.82
CA PHE A 168 -9.39 -5.82 -0.35
C PHE A 168 -8.43 -6.89 -0.85
N PHE A 169 -8.92 -8.10 -0.97
CA PHE A 169 -8.21 -9.25 -1.55
C PHE A 169 -8.97 -9.78 -2.76
N ASP A 170 -8.30 -9.90 -3.88
CA ASP A 170 -8.75 -10.59 -5.08
C ASP A 170 -7.68 -11.59 -5.52
N GLY A 171 -7.97 -12.87 -5.42
CA GLY A 171 -6.99 -13.90 -5.72
C GLY A 171 -7.56 -15.30 -5.77
N THR A 172 -6.69 -16.26 -6.10
CA THR A 172 -6.99 -17.68 -6.04
C THR A 172 -6.59 -18.26 -4.70
N ILE A 173 -7.32 -19.26 -4.23
CA ILE A 173 -7.00 -20.02 -3.02
C ILE A 173 -6.25 -21.27 -3.43
N SER A 174 -4.97 -21.35 -3.05
CA SER A 174 -4.12 -22.50 -3.34
C SER A 174 -4.42 -23.65 -2.38
N GLU A 175 -4.32 -24.89 -2.83
CA GLU A 175 -4.35 -26.08 -1.97
C GLU A 175 -3.29 -25.96 -0.85
N SER A 176 -3.66 -26.31 0.37
CA SER A 176 -2.82 -26.15 1.57
C SER A 176 -2.41 -24.71 1.89
N GLY A 177 -2.98 -23.71 1.21
CA GLY A 177 -2.68 -22.31 1.41
C GLY A 177 -3.16 -21.78 2.77
N ASN A 178 -2.49 -20.74 3.25
CA ASN A 178 -2.81 -20.07 4.51
C ASN A 178 -3.06 -18.58 4.28
N TYR A 179 -4.27 -18.16 4.55
CA TYR A 179 -4.76 -16.79 4.29
C TYR A 179 -5.23 -16.15 5.59
N ARG A 180 -4.60 -15.03 5.98
CA ARG A 180 -4.94 -14.29 7.19
C ARG A 180 -5.21 -12.83 6.88
N PHE A 181 -6.38 -12.35 7.30
CA PHE A 181 -6.79 -10.95 7.14
C PHE A 181 -7.23 -10.39 8.47
N THR A 182 -6.64 -9.28 8.90
CA THR A 182 -6.91 -8.68 10.21
C THR A 182 -7.06 -7.17 10.07
N SER A 183 -8.16 -6.60 10.54
CA SER A 183 -8.37 -5.16 10.66
C SER A 183 -8.99 -4.82 12.01
N THR A 184 -8.56 -3.70 12.60
CA THR A 184 -9.22 -3.17 13.79
C THR A 184 -10.40 -2.28 13.42
N ARG A 185 -10.29 -1.47 12.36
CA ARG A 185 -11.37 -0.59 11.88
C ARG A 185 -11.29 -0.45 10.36
N GLY A 186 -12.38 -0.79 9.71
CA GLY A 186 -12.54 -0.78 8.24
C GLY A 186 -13.27 -2.03 7.79
N ASN A 187 -13.31 -2.29 6.51
CA ASN A 187 -13.98 -3.45 5.95
C ASN A 187 -12.97 -4.42 5.35
N ILE A 188 -13.25 -5.71 5.43
CA ILE A 188 -12.44 -6.75 4.80
C ILE A 188 -13.31 -7.41 3.72
N ASN A 189 -12.89 -7.25 2.46
CA ASN A 189 -13.58 -7.79 1.30
C ASN A 189 -12.69 -8.82 0.60
N LEU A 190 -13.15 -10.07 0.53
CA LEU A 190 -12.43 -11.18 -0.07
C LEU A 190 -13.16 -11.63 -1.34
N ARG A 191 -12.58 -11.37 -2.51
CA ARG A 191 -13.08 -11.82 -3.80
C ARG A 191 -12.30 -13.04 -4.26
N ILE A 192 -12.95 -14.20 -4.20
CA ILE A 192 -12.32 -15.50 -4.48
C ILE A 192 -13.19 -16.34 -5.44
N PRO A 193 -12.62 -17.30 -6.19
CA PRO A 193 -13.37 -18.21 -7.04
C PRO A 193 -14.36 -19.03 -6.21
N PHE A 194 -15.55 -19.29 -6.77
CA PHE A 194 -16.62 -20.02 -6.06
C PHE A 194 -16.24 -21.48 -5.78
N ASP A 195 -15.43 -22.09 -6.64
CA ASP A 195 -14.92 -23.46 -6.51
C ASP A 195 -13.74 -23.61 -5.54
N SER A 196 -13.37 -22.54 -4.83
CA SER A 196 -12.29 -22.59 -3.85
C SER A 196 -12.62 -23.52 -2.67
N SER A 197 -11.62 -24.33 -2.29
CA SER A 197 -11.72 -25.27 -1.16
C SER A 197 -10.95 -24.74 0.06
N PHE A 198 -11.65 -24.48 1.17
CA PHE A 198 -11.03 -23.90 2.37
C PHE A 198 -11.81 -24.16 3.66
N LYS A 199 -11.11 -24.16 4.78
CA LYS A 199 -11.68 -24.02 6.13
C LYS A 199 -11.70 -22.54 6.50
N LEU A 200 -12.85 -22.07 7.00
CA LEU A 200 -13.06 -20.66 7.37
C LEU A 200 -13.19 -20.48 8.87
N ILE A 201 -12.48 -19.47 9.39
CA ILE A 201 -12.76 -18.86 10.68
C ILE A 201 -12.86 -17.35 10.44
N ALA A 202 -14.07 -16.79 10.47
CA ALA A 202 -14.31 -15.36 10.37
C ALA A 202 -14.89 -14.83 11.70
N THR A 203 -14.33 -13.73 12.21
CA THR A 203 -14.72 -13.17 13.51
C THR A 203 -14.92 -11.65 13.41
N ALA A 204 -16.13 -11.17 13.78
CA ALA A 204 -16.51 -9.77 13.85
C ALA A 204 -17.16 -9.46 15.22
N PRO A 205 -16.36 -9.35 16.29
CA PRO A 205 -16.87 -9.39 17.66
C PRO A 205 -17.74 -8.20 18.04
N SER A 206 -17.52 -7.02 17.46
CA SER A 206 -18.27 -5.81 17.78
C SER A 206 -19.49 -5.59 16.87
N THR A 207 -19.38 -5.93 15.58
CA THR A 207 -20.38 -5.58 14.57
C THR A 207 -21.32 -6.72 14.22
N ARG A 208 -20.86 -7.97 14.33
CA ARG A 208 -21.57 -9.17 13.84
C ARG A 208 -21.82 -9.13 12.32
N ASN A 209 -21.11 -8.27 11.59
CA ASN A 209 -21.36 -8.04 10.18
C ASN A 209 -20.46 -8.93 9.33
N ILE A 210 -20.88 -10.17 9.13
CA ILE A 210 -20.19 -11.16 8.30
C ILE A 210 -21.16 -11.61 7.20
N SER A 211 -20.82 -11.26 5.95
CA SER A 211 -21.54 -11.68 4.74
C SER A 211 -20.72 -12.72 3.99
N LEU A 212 -21.27 -13.89 3.81
CA LEU A 212 -20.61 -14.99 3.10
C LEU A 212 -20.97 -15.01 1.61
N GLY A 213 -21.93 -14.19 1.16
CA GLY A 213 -22.40 -14.22 -0.22
C GLY A 213 -22.78 -15.64 -0.66
N ASP A 214 -22.33 -16.05 -1.82
CA ASP A 214 -22.58 -17.37 -2.40
C ASP A 214 -21.97 -18.54 -1.58
N PHE A 215 -21.01 -18.26 -0.69
CA PHE A 215 -20.37 -19.27 0.16
C PHE A 215 -21.23 -19.63 1.40
N GLY A 216 -22.32 -18.93 1.64
CA GLY A 216 -23.19 -19.16 2.80
C GLY A 216 -23.86 -20.53 2.86
N SER A 217 -24.02 -21.21 1.72
CA SER A 217 -24.59 -22.55 1.60
C SER A 217 -23.57 -23.69 1.81
N ALA A 218 -22.28 -23.38 1.93
CA ALA A 218 -21.19 -24.34 1.89
C ALA A 218 -20.78 -24.84 3.29
N GLY A 219 -21.70 -25.41 4.07
CA GLY A 219 -21.35 -26.01 5.39
C GLY A 219 -20.87 -24.98 6.42
N MET A 220 -21.18 -23.71 6.25
CA MET A 220 -20.81 -22.63 7.16
C MET A 220 -21.82 -22.47 8.29
N ARG A 221 -21.35 -22.26 9.53
CA ARG A 221 -22.19 -22.06 10.70
C ARG A 221 -21.84 -20.77 11.42
N PHE A 222 -22.89 -19.98 11.72
CA PHE A 222 -22.78 -18.83 12.59
C PHE A 222 -22.82 -19.29 14.05
N VAL A 223 -21.87 -18.86 14.85
CA VAL A 223 -21.76 -19.14 16.28
C VAL A 223 -21.55 -17.84 17.06
N SER A 224 -21.68 -17.88 18.38
CA SER A 224 -21.51 -16.73 19.27
C SER A 224 -22.39 -15.53 18.86
N ASP A 225 -23.71 -15.75 18.71
CA ASP A 225 -24.71 -14.76 18.30
C ASP A 225 -24.34 -14.04 16.98
N GLY A 226 -23.79 -14.74 15.99
CA GLY A 226 -23.40 -14.19 14.70
C GLY A 226 -22.09 -13.43 14.68
N ARG A 227 -21.34 -13.42 15.80
CA ARG A 227 -20.02 -12.76 15.86
C ARG A 227 -18.91 -13.56 15.22
N ARG A 228 -19.15 -14.84 14.95
CA ARG A 228 -18.16 -15.73 14.37
C ARG A 228 -18.82 -16.69 13.39
N VAL A 229 -18.13 -16.96 12.31
CA VAL A 229 -18.46 -18.01 11.36
C VAL A 229 -17.33 -19.05 11.37
N VAL A 230 -17.71 -20.31 11.41
CA VAL A 230 -16.80 -21.45 11.23
C VAL A 230 -17.40 -22.41 10.22
N GLY A 231 -16.59 -22.99 9.40
CA GLY A 231 -17.06 -23.97 8.43
C GLY A 231 -16.00 -24.36 7.41
N GLN A 232 -16.48 -25.04 6.38
CA GLN A 232 -15.65 -25.56 5.33
C GLN A 232 -16.39 -25.45 3.99
N ALA A 233 -15.70 -24.97 2.97
CA ALA A 233 -16.09 -25.01 1.56
C ALA A 233 -15.25 -26.07 0.85
N GLY A 234 -15.85 -26.86 -0.02
CA GLY A 234 -15.17 -27.96 -0.71
C GLY A 234 -14.56 -28.99 0.26
N ASP A 235 -13.36 -29.44 -0.01
CA ASP A 235 -12.60 -30.40 0.82
C ASP A 235 -11.89 -29.73 2.02
N GLY A 236 -11.86 -28.40 2.06
CA GLY A 236 -11.23 -27.66 3.14
C GLY A 236 -9.70 -27.73 3.11
N SER A 237 -9.11 -27.85 1.95
CA SER A 237 -7.65 -28.01 1.77
C SER A 237 -6.84 -26.78 2.25
N ALA A 238 -7.35 -25.57 2.05
CA ALA A 238 -6.75 -24.33 2.53
C ALA A 238 -7.34 -23.84 3.85
N THR A 239 -6.72 -22.84 4.46
CA THR A 239 -7.24 -22.17 5.67
C THR A 239 -7.39 -20.67 5.42
N ILE A 240 -8.57 -20.11 5.73
CA ILE A 240 -8.84 -18.69 5.71
C ILE A 240 -9.25 -18.24 7.12
N ALA A 241 -8.46 -17.35 7.71
CA ALA A 241 -8.72 -16.72 9.00
C ALA A 241 -8.95 -15.22 8.82
N VAL A 242 -10.12 -14.71 9.19
CA VAL A 242 -10.47 -13.30 9.06
C VAL A 242 -10.91 -12.74 10.40
N THR A 243 -10.33 -11.64 10.82
CA THR A 243 -10.72 -10.95 12.05
C THR A 243 -10.91 -9.46 11.78
N ASN A 244 -12.09 -8.93 12.07
CA ASN A 244 -12.38 -7.52 11.97
C ASN A 244 -13.06 -7.02 13.26
N GLN A 245 -12.39 -6.16 14.01
CA GLN A 245 -12.92 -5.67 15.29
C GLN A 245 -14.11 -4.73 15.09
N ARG A 246 -14.03 -3.79 14.12
CA ARG A 246 -15.05 -2.77 13.86
C ARG A 246 -15.18 -2.53 12.36
N GLY A 247 -16.13 -3.20 11.75
CA GLY A 247 -16.42 -3.12 10.31
C GLY A 247 -17.10 -4.39 9.82
N SER A 248 -17.13 -4.59 8.52
CA SER A 248 -17.73 -5.76 7.89
C SER A 248 -16.66 -6.73 7.36
N ILE A 249 -17.05 -8.00 7.27
CA ILE A 249 -16.33 -9.03 6.53
C ILE A 249 -17.25 -9.48 5.40
N SER A 250 -16.79 -9.42 4.16
CA SER A 250 -17.60 -9.80 3.00
C SER A 250 -16.83 -10.75 2.09
N PHE A 251 -17.47 -11.86 1.75
CA PHE A 251 -17.00 -12.78 0.71
C PHE A 251 -17.76 -12.49 -0.58
N ILE A 252 -17.02 -12.35 -1.67
CA ILE A 252 -17.53 -11.97 -2.99
C ILE A 252 -17.08 -13.03 -3.98
N ARG A 253 -17.99 -13.51 -4.79
CA ARG A 253 -17.65 -14.41 -5.89
C ARG A 253 -16.85 -13.69 -6.97
N ARG A 254 -15.77 -14.33 -7.40
CA ARG A 254 -14.97 -13.90 -8.55
C ARG A 254 -15.55 -14.44 -9.84
#